data_e848b69b8b1faf73a3639013f40448db
#
_entry.id   e848b69b8b1faf73a3639013f40448db
#
_cell.length_a   1.000
_cell.length_b   1.000
_cell.length_c   1.000
_cell.angle_alpha   90.00
_cell.angle_beta   90.00
_cell.angle_gamma   90.00
#
_symmetry.space_group_name_H-M   'P 1'
#
loop_
_entity.id
_entity.type
_entity.pdbx_description
1 polymer ?
#
loop_
_entity_poly.entity_id
_entity_poly.type
_entity_poly.pdbx_seq_one_letter_code
_entity_poly.pdbx_strand_id
1 'polypeptide(L)'
;DPDSLDGVIFPAQKIALVDATAPHILNPKAPGASERVISLYHTLNNEVLQQNQAKVFALLRRYSCQQDRAARCLAAAAALLTDRRRAAACCTDFDRVCALAGQLSRRYLPKLSTPGSERICLLSAVTPKGILPLRDSVRTLAGKQIVVLQDEYGAVSRLVLEKLREEALRKGHRVISCPCPLSPEEKLDHLLLPDLGLAFVTDNSWHPMEFPGARRIRCRRFADRALLAACRVRLGFDKRAARSLLEETSAAQRDAAQIHSELEACYHPCVDFAQVEKVWQRTAAQLGLCSESAKPGPAAP
;
A
#
# COMPACT_ATOMS: atom_id res chain seq x y z
N ASP A 1 9.09 5.62 0.81
CA ASP A 1 10.29 5.24 1.55
C ASP A 1 9.86 4.62 2.88
N PRO A 2 10.26 3.38 3.23
CA PRO A 2 9.87 2.74 4.48
C PRO A 2 10.51 3.41 5.73
N ASP A 3 11.55 4.20 5.53
CA ASP A 3 12.29 4.89 6.59
C ASP A 3 11.81 6.34 6.79
N SER A 4 10.79 6.79 6.04
CA SER A 4 10.20 8.13 6.06
C SER A 4 8.69 8.04 6.35
N LEU A 5 8.17 8.95 7.17
CA LEU A 5 6.75 9.00 7.51
C LEU A 5 6.06 10.12 6.71
N ASP A 6 5.12 9.75 5.85
CA ASP A 6 4.23 10.69 5.17
C ASP A 6 3.05 11.13 6.04
N GLY A 7 2.84 10.45 7.16
CA GLY A 7 1.79 10.79 8.10
C GLY A 7 1.74 9.91 9.33
N VAL A 8 1.02 10.36 10.34
CA VAL A 8 0.76 9.64 11.58
C VAL A 8 -0.71 9.76 11.96
N ILE A 9 -1.28 8.67 12.44
CA ILE A 9 -2.68 8.60 12.87
C ILE A 9 -2.74 8.33 14.37
N PHE A 10 -3.54 9.11 15.07
CA PHE A 10 -3.87 8.94 16.49
C PHE A 10 -5.33 8.47 16.60
N PRO A 11 -5.62 7.16 16.59
CA PRO A 11 -6.99 6.64 16.51
C PRO A 11 -7.86 7.01 17.71
N ALA A 12 -7.28 7.08 18.90
CA ALA A 12 -7.99 7.43 20.13
C ALA A 12 -8.51 8.87 20.10
N GLN A 13 -7.73 9.79 19.55
CA GLN A 13 -8.07 11.20 19.39
C GLN A 13 -8.82 11.50 18.08
N LYS A 14 -8.91 10.52 17.17
CA LYS A 14 -9.46 10.68 15.82
C LYS A 14 -8.75 11.78 15.01
N ILE A 15 -7.44 11.87 15.15
CA ILE A 15 -6.58 12.84 14.49
C ILE A 15 -5.63 12.12 13.55
N ALA A 16 -5.38 12.73 12.39
CA ALA A 16 -4.28 12.37 11.50
C ALA A 16 -3.46 13.62 11.17
N LEU A 17 -2.14 13.49 11.22
CA LEU A 17 -1.19 14.47 10.69
C LEU A 17 -0.59 13.87 9.43
N VAL A 18 -0.63 14.60 8.32
CA VAL A 18 -0.15 14.11 7.03
C VAL A 18 0.68 15.19 6.34
N ASP A 19 1.73 14.76 5.66
CA ASP A 19 2.47 15.62 4.75
C ASP A 19 1.57 15.95 3.53
N ALA A 20 1.40 17.25 3.26
CA ALA A 20 0.60 17.76 2.17
C ALA A 20 1.46 18.42 1.07
N THR A 21 2.79 18.21 1.11
CA THR A 21 3.70 18.71 0.08
C THR A 21 3.71 17.80 -1.15
N ALA A 22 4.14 18.33 -2.29
CA ALA A 22 4.26 17.53 -3.51
C ALA A 22 5.25 16.36 -3.29
N PRO A 23 4.94 15.14 -3.79
CA PRO A 23 3.83 14.78 -4.68
C PRO A 23 2.49 14.49 -3.98
N HIS A 24 2.43 14.49 -2.64
CA HIS A 24 1.25 14.11 -1.82
C HIS A 24 0.30 15.29 -1.57
N ILE A 25 -0.02 16.07 -2.57
CA ILE A 25 -0.87 17.26 -2.41
C ILE A 25 -2.24 16.87 -1.85
N LEU A 26 -2.53 17.34 -0.64
CA LEU A 26 -3.83 17.20 0.01
C LEU A 26 -4.48 18.58 0.16
N ASN A 27 -5.58 18.79 -0.56
CA ASN A 27 -6.38 19.98 -0.41
C ASN A 27 -7.45 19.78 0.66
N PRO A 28 -7.52 20.61 1.70
CA PRO A 28 -8.55 20.50 2.73
C PRO A 28 -9.93 20.68 2.10
N LYS A 29 -10.89 19.80 2.49
CA LYS A 29 -12.29 19.84 2.03
C LYS A 29 -13.14 20.76 2.90
N ALA A 30 -12.82 20.85 4.19
CA ALA A 30 -13.52 21.69 5.17
C ALA A 30 -12.49 22.44 6.05
N PRO A 31 -11.73 23.40 5.46
CA PRO A 31 -10.66 24.09 6.16
C PRO A 31 -11.21 24.88 7.36
N GLY A 32 -10.57 24.73 8.50
CA GLY A 32 -10.96 25.38 9.75
C GLY A 32 -12.09 24.67 10.51
N ALA A 33 -12.93 23.87 9.85
CA ALA A 33 -14.01 23.12 10.50
C ALA A 33 -13.53 21.73 10.99
N SER A 34 -12.92 20.94 10.11
CA SER A 34 -12.40 19.61 10.43
C SER A 34 -10.93 19.43 10.07
N GLU A 35 -10.39 20.28 9.23
CA GLU A 35 -9.03 20.20 8.72
C GLU A 35 -8.27 21.49 8.97
N ARG A 36 -7.02 21.37 9.30
CA ARG A 36 -6.14 22.49 9.60
C ARG A 36 -4.86 22.37 8.80
N VAL A 37 -4.46 23.44 8.10
CA VAL A 37 -3.16 23.50 7.40
C VAL A 37 -2.14 24.12 8.35
N ILE A 38 -1.04 23.40 8.55
CA ILE A 38 0.11 23.85 9.32
C ILE A 38 1.20 24.19 8.32
N SER A 39 1.48 25.47 8.15
CA SER A 39 2.53 25.92 7.23
C SER A 39 3.86 26.08 7.95
N LEU A 40 4.90 25.46 7.39
CA LEU A 40 6.29 25.64 7.83
C LEU A 40 7.05 26.66 6.98
N TYR A 41 6.36 27.34 6.06
CA TYR A 41 7.01 28.29 5.13
C TYR A 41 7.80 29.40 5.86
N HIS A 42 7.28 29.88 6.99
CA HIS A 42 7.92 30.93 7.78
C HIS A 42 9.20 30.48 8.53
N THR A 43 9.50 29.18 8.53
CA THR A 43 10.74 28.63 9.10
C THR A 43 11.87 28.59 8.07
N LEU A 44 11.60 28.97 6.81
CA LEU A 44 12.56 28.92 5.72
C LEU A 44 13.26 30.26 5.53
N ASN A 45 14.58 30.20 5.31
CA ASN A 45 15.36 31.35 4.83
C ASN A 45 15.22 31.47 3.32
N ASN A 46 14.26 32.29 2.88
CA ASN A 46 13.92 32.46 1.48
C ASN A 46 15.06 33.09 0.65
N GLU A 47 15.89 33.96 1.23
CA GLU A 47 16.99 34.63 0.52
C GLU A 47 18.04 33.61 0.07
N VAL A 48 18.42 32.69 0.96
CA VAL A 48 19.39 31.63 0.66
C VAL A 48 18.80 30.65 -0.37
N LEU A 49 17.50 30.30 -0.26
CA LEU A 49 16.83 29.42 -1.23
C LEU A 49 16.75 30.07 -2.62
N GLN A 50 16.50 31.36 -2.69
CA GLN A 50 16.49 32.10 -3.97
C GLN A 50 17.85 32.08 -4.68
N GLN A 51 18.94 32.15 -3.93
CA GLN A 51 20.30 32.03 -4.51
C GLN A 51 20.54 30.65 -5.14
N ASN A 52 19.90 29.62 -4.62
CA ASN A 52 19.99 28.24 -5.11
C ASN A 52 18.87 27.85 -6.10
N GLN A 53 18.02 28.78 -6.51
CA GLN A 53 16.81 28.54 -7.31
C GLN A 53 17.06 27.68 -8.57
N ALA A 54 18.09 28.02 -9.35
CA ALA A 54 18.42 27.30 -10.58
C ALA A 54 18.74 25.81 -10.31
N LYS A 55 19.48 25.53 -9.23
CA LYS A 55 19.82 24.16 -8.81
C LYS A 55 18.58 23.41 -8.35
N VAL A 56 17.73 24.04 -7.53
CA VAL A 56 16.48 23.47 -7.04
C VAL A 56 15.56 23.08 -8.20
N PHE A 57 15.36 23.98 -9.17
CA PHE A 57 14.55 23.67 -10.36
C PHE A 57 15.13 22.56 -11.22
N ALA A 58 16.47 22.50 -11.38
CA ALA A 58 17.10 21.41 -12.12
C ALA A 58 16.87 20.05 -11.43
N LEU A 59 16.99 20.00 -10.10
CA LEU A 59 16.71 18.79 -9.32
C LEU A 59 15.24 18.37 -9.40
N LEU A 60 14.31 19.32 -9.25
CA LEU A 60 12.87 19.03 -9.36
C LEU A 60 12.50 18.45 -10.73
N ARG A 61 13.07 18.98 -11.84
CA ARG A 61 12.83 18.42 -13.18
C ARG A 61 13.39 17.01 -13.30
N ARG A 62 14.59 16.75 -12.79
CA ARG A 62 15.18 15.39 -12.79
C ARG A 62 14.34 14.44 -11.98
N TYR A 63 13.88 14.85 -10.80
CA TYR A 63 13.00 14.07 -9.93
C TYR A 63 11.71 13.69 -10.64
N SER A 64 10.98 14.68 -11.20
CA SER A 64 9.75 14.43 -11.96
C SER A 64 9.96 13.47 -13.13
N CYS A 65 11.07 13.60 -13.86
CA CYS A 65 11.41 12.72 -14.98
C CYS A 65 11.52 11.25 -14.53
N GLN A 66 12.16 10.97 -13.38
CA GLN A 66 12.29 9.62 -12.86
C GLN A 66 10.95 9.09 -12.33
N GLN A 67 10.15 9.91 -11.66
CA GLN A 67 8.81 9.52 -11.21
C GLN A 67 7.89 9.18 -12.40
N ASP A 68 7.89 9.98 -13.45
CA ASP A 68 7.14 9.71 -14.67
C ASP A 68 7.60 8.42 -15.38
N ARG A 69 8.92 8.15 -15.38
CA ARG A 69 9.46 6.89 -15.90
C ARG A 69 8.97 5.71 -15.09
N ALA A 70 9.07 5.78 -13.75
CA ALA A 70 8.60 4.75 -12.86
C ALA A 70 7.10 4.47 -13.07
N ALA A 71 6.27 5.52 -13.15
CA ALA A 71 4.84 5.40 -13.36
C ALA A 71 4.50 4.70 -14.69
N ARG A 72 5.20 5.05 -15.79
CA ARG A 72 4.98 4.40 -17.10
C ARG A 72 5.40 2.93 -17.09
N CYS A 73 6.55 2.59 -16.51
CA CYS A 73 7.00 1.20 -16.38
C CYS A 73 6.03 0.38 -15.53
N LEU A 74 5.55 0.95 -14.41
CA LEU A 74 4.58 0.33 -13.53
C LEU A 74 3.26 0.05 -14.25
N ALA A 75 2.73 1.01 -15.01
CA ALA A 75 1.50 0.85 -15.78
C ALA A 75 1.63 -0.25 -16.85
N ALA A 76 2.77 -0.30 -17.54
CA ALA A 76 3.04 -1.35 -18.53
C ALA A 76 3.14 -2.75 -17.88
N ALA A 77 3.81 -2.86 -16.73
CA ALA A 77 3.88 -4.10 -15.95
C ALA A 77 2.48 -4.54 -15.49
N ALA A 78 1.66 -3.62 -15.00
CA ALA A 78 0.28 -3.88 -14.58
C ALA A 78 -0.58 -4.41 -15.72
N ALA A 79 -0.46 -3.85 -16.93
CA ALA A 79 -1.16 -4.32 -18.13
C ALA A 79 -0.81 -5.78 -18.48
N LEU A 80 0.49 -6.13 -18.47
CA LEU A 80 0.95 -7.50 -18.72
C LEU A 80 0.47 -8.48 -17.65
N LEU A 81 0.50 -8.08 -16.37
CA LEU A 81 0.01 -8.94 -15.29
C LEU A 81 -1.51 -9.10 -15.32
N THR A 82 -2.23 -8.09 -15.77
CA THR A 82 -3.67 -8.18 -16.04
C THR A 82 -3.97 -9.15 -17.19
N ASP A 83 -3.22 -9.09 -18.30
CA ASP A 83 -3.35 -10.04 -19.40
C ASP A 83 -3.07 -11.48 -18.93
N ARG A 84 -1.97 -11.67 -18.20
CA ARG A 84 -1.60 -12.95 -17.60
C ARG A 84 -2.71 -13.53 -16.71
N ARG A 85 -3.32 -12.69 -15.86
CA ARG A 85 -4.45 -13.06 -14.99
C ARG A 85 -5.68 -13.46 -15.81
N ARG A 86 -6.03 -12.65 -16.82
CA ARG A 86 -7.17 -12.93 -17.71
C ARG A 86 -7.00 -14.24 -18.49
N ALA A 87 -5.81 -14.48 -19.03
CA ALA A 87 -5.50 -15.74 -19.71
C ALA A 87 -5.63 -16.95 -18.77
N ALA A 88 -5.16 -16.84 -17.53
CA ALA A 88 -5.31 -17.90 -16.53
C ALA A 88 -6.76 -18.08 -16.07
N ALA A 89 -7.55 -17.01 -16.02
CA ALA A 89 -8.98 -17.08 -15.68
C ALA A 89 -9.78 -17.88 -16.71
N CYS A 90 -9.47 -17.75 -18.00
CA CYS A 90 -10.08 -18.57 -19.05
C CYS A 90 -9.80 -20.09 -18.90
N CYS A 91 -8.74 -20.43 -18.16
CA CYS A 91 -8.39 -21.82 -17.86
C CYS A 91 -8.94 -22.30 -16.51
N THR A 92 -9.71 -21.47 -15.79
CA THR A 92 -10.15 -21.74 -14.42
C THR A 92 -11.59 -22.22 -14.37
N ASP A 93 -11.85 -23.27 -13.60
CA ASP A 93 -13.18 -23.79 -13.30
C ASP A 93 -13.89 -22.85 -12.30
N PHE A 94 -14.72 -21.97 -12.85
CA PHE A 94 -15.42 -20.93 -12.11
C PHE A 94 -16.36 -21.51 -11.03
N ASP A 95 -17.09 -22.59 -11.35
CA ASP A 95 -18.07 -23.18 -10.43
C ASP A 95 -17.39 -23.76 -9.18
N ARG A 96 -16.26 -24.45 -9.37
CA ARG A 96 -15.47 -24.96 -8.25
C ARG A 96 -14.86 -23.84 -7.40
N VAL A 97 -14.47 -22.72 -8.01
CA VAL A 97 -13.98 -21.54 -7.26
C VAL A 97 -15.12 -20.91 -6.45
N CYS A 98 -16.31 -20.77 -7.05
CA CYS A 98 -17.50 -20.28 -6.34
C CYS A 98 -17.90 -21.19 -5.17
N ALA A 99 -17.85 -22.50 -5.37
CA ALA A 99 -18.10 -23.48 -4.32
C ALA A 99 -17.10 -23.37 -3.17
N LEU A 100 -15.81 -23.16 -3.48
CA LEU A 100 -14.78 -22.89 -2.45
C LEU A 100 -15.09 -21.63 -1.66
N ALA A 101 -15.39 -20.51 -2.31
CA ALA A 101 -15.72 -19.26 -1.63
C ALA A 101 -16.94 -19.43 -0.72
N GLY A 102 -17.99 -20.14 -1.17
CA GLY A 102 -19.14 -20.47 -0.35
C GLY A 102 -18.81 -21.36 0.87
N GLN A 103 -17.91 -22.33 0.71
CA GLN A 103 -17.43 -23.17 1.82
C GLN A 103 -16.65 -22.35 2.85
N LEU A 104 -15.76 -21.45 2.40
CA LEU A 104 -14.98 -20.57 3.26
C LEU A 104 -15.90 -19.58 4.00
N SER A 105 -16.89 -19.00 3.30
CA SER A 105 -17.90 -18.12 3.91
C SER A 105 -18.71 -18.82 5.00
N ARG A 106 -19.19 -20.04 4.76
CA ARG A 106 -19.92 -20.83 5.78
C ARG A 106 -19.06 -21.18 6.98
N ARG A 107 -17.78 -21.49 6.72
CA ARG A 107 -16.86 -21.91 7.81
C ARG A 107 -16.41 -20.77 8.70
N TYR A 108 -16.17 -19.59 8.14
CA TYR A 108 -15.45 -18.52 8.82
C TYR A 108 -16.27 -17.27 9.09
N LEU A 109 -17.37 -17.05 8.38
CA LEU A 109 -18.15 -15.81 8.45
C LEU A 109 -19.54 -16.10 9.07
N PRO A 110 -19.70 -16.07 10.40
CA PRO A 110 -21.02 -16.11 11.01
C PRO A 110 -21.83 -14.86 10.63
N LYS A 111 -23.15 -14.95 10.70
CA LYS A 111 -24.01 -13.77 10.48
C LYS A 111 -24.06 -12.94 11.75
N LEU A 112 -23.89 -11.62 11.62
CA LEU A 112 -24.00 -10.64 12.67
C LEU A 112 -25.28 -9.79 12.48
N SER A 113 -25.69 -9.09 13.53
CA SER A 113 -26.81 -8.13 13.49
C SER A 113 -26.36 -6.69 13.17
N THR A 114 -25.06 -6.44 13.17
CA THR A 114 -24.46 -5.13 12.85
C THR A 114 -24.40 -4.91 11.35
N PRO A 115 -24.44 -3.65 10.85
CA PRO A 115 -24.12 -3.34 9.45
C PRO A 115 -22.66 -3.61 9.15
N GLY A 116 -22.37 -4.17 7.99
CA GLY A 116 -21.01 -4.34 7.51
C GLY A 116 -20.34 -2.99 7.22
N SER A 117 -19.04 -2.93 7.42
CA SER A 117 -18.25 -1.74 7.09
C SER A 117 -16.92 -2.13 6.44
N GLU A 118 -16.40 -1.25 5.60
CA GLU A 118 -15.18 -1.48 4.86
C GLU A 118 -14.17 -0.36 5.04
N ARG A 119 -12.90 -0.76 5.18
CA ARG A 119 -11.74 0.11 5.09
C ARG A 119 -10.80 -0.42 4.04
N ILE A 120 -10.21 0.45 3.24
CA ILE A 120 -9.19 0.09 2.26
C ILE A 120 -7.81 0.37 2.85
N CYS A 121 -6.87 -0.58 2.67
CA CYS A 121 -5.50 -0.46 3.16
C CYS A 121 -4.56 -1.24 2.22
N LEU A 122 -3.40 -0.70 1.88
CA LEU A 122 -2.37 -1.44 1.14
C LEU A 122 -1.56 -2.32 2.11
N LEU A 123 -1.32 -3.57 1.74
CA LEU A 123 -0.43 -4.52 2.45
C LEU A 123 0.81 -4.90 1.64
N SER A 124 0.99 -4.28 0.50
CA SER A 124 2.22 -4.35 -0.29
C SER A 124 2.38 -3.07 -1.08
N ALA A 125 3.63 -2.70 -1.35
CA ALA A 125 3.97 -1.51 -2.13
C ALA A 125 5.10 -1.83 -3.11
N VAL A 126 5.13 -1.11 -4.23
CA VAL A 126 6.28 -1.11 -5.14
C VAL A 126 7.24 -0.03 -4.65
N THR A 127 8.45 -0.43 -4.30
CA THR A 127 9.46 0.42 -3.64
C THR A 127 10.77 0.41 -4.41
N PRO A 128 11.72 1.29 -4.08
CA PRO A 128 13.09 1.22 -4.60
C PRO A 128 13.77 -0.16 -4.42
N LYS A 129 13.34 -0.94 -3.42
CA LYS A 129 13.84 -2.30 -3.11
C LYS A 129 13.02 -3.41 -3.81
N GLY A 130 12.04 -3.06 -4.66
CA GLY A 130 11.10 -3.99 -5.29
C GLY A 130 9.74 -4.00 -4.61
N ILE A 131 8.97 -5.05 -4.84
CA ILE A 131 7.66 -5.22 -4.17
C ILE A 131 7.90 -5.64 -2.72
N LEU A 132 7.48 -4.79 -1.78
CA LEU A 132 7.61 -5.01 -0.34
C LEU A 132 6.26 -5.47 0.25
N PRO A 133 6.13 -6.72 0.75
CA PRO A 133 4.95 -7.16 1.48
C PRO A 133 5.03 -6.78 2.96
N LEU A 134 3.97 -6.16 3.50
CA LEU A 134 3.86 -5.74 4.90
C LEU A 134 3.24 -6.86 5.75
N ARG A 135 3.99 -7.96 5.96
CA ARG A 135 3.52 -9.17 6.63
C ARG A 135 3.13 -8.97 8.09
N ASP A 136 3.88 -8.16 8.81
CA ASP A 136 3.63 -7.90 10.23
C ASP A 136 2.32 -7.15 10.44
N SER A 137 1.94 -6.28 9.51
CA SER A 137 0.65 -5.60 9.51
C SER A 137 -0.52 -6.59 9.41
N VAL A 138 -0.37 -7.71 8.69
CA VAL A 138 -1.42 -8.76 8.65
C VAL A 138 -1.67 -9.33 10.03
N ARG A 139 -0.62 -9.66 10.78
CA ARG A 139 -0.74 -10.22 12.15
C ARG A 139 -1.30 -9.20 13.12
N THR A 140 -0.85 -7.96 13.04
CA THR A 140 -1.32 -6.88 13.91
C THR A 140 -2.79 -6.54 13.66
N LEU A 141 -3.23 -6.50 12.40
CA LEU A 141 -4.58 -6.06 12.02
C LEU A 141 -5.63 -7.17 12.05
N ALA A 142 -5.23 -8.44 11.81
CA ALA A 142 -6.17 -9.55 11.65
C ALA A 142 -5.98 -10.69 12.64
N GLY A 143 -4.98 -10.64 13.53
CA GLY A 143 -4.75 -11.68 14.53
C GLY A 143 -4.11 -12.96 13.98
N LYS A 144 -4.49 -14.14 14.56
CA LYS A 144 -3.70 -15.38 14.41
C LYS A 144 -4.21 -16.34 13.33
N GLN A 145 -5.46 -16.22 12.87
CA GLN A 145 -6.04 -17.15 11.91
C GLN A 145 -5.82 -16.70 10.48
N ILE A 146 -4.89 -17.34 9.77
CA ILE A 146 -4.51 -16.94 8.41
C ILE A 146 -4.80 -18.08 7.44
N VAL A 147 -5.49 -17.74 6.34
CA VAL A 147 -5.73 -18.62 5.20
C VAL A 147 -4.99 -18.08 3.99
N VAL A 148 -4.02 -18.82 3.51
CA VAL A 148 -3.17 -18.45 2.38
C VAL A 148 -3.71 -19.06 1.09
N LEU A 149 -4.02 -18.22 0.11
CA LEU A 149 -4.39 -18.60 -1.25
C LEU A 149 -3.11 -18.58 -2.11
N GLN A 150 -2.54 -19.75 -2.39
CA GLN A 150 -1.36 -19.86 -3.25
C GLN A 150 -1.79 -19.77 -4.72
N ASP A 151 -1.71 -18.56 -5.26
CA ASP A 151 -2.20 -18.24 -6.60
C ASP A 151 -1.18 -17.42 -7.40
N GLU A 152 -0.38 -18.11 -8.19
CA GLU A 152 0.65 -17.50 -9.04
C GLU A 152 0.09 -16.56 -10.11
N TYR A 153 -1.15 -16.77 -10.53
CA TYR A 153 -1.79 -15.98 -11.58
C TYR A 153 -2.74 -14.89 -11.05
N GLY A 154 -3.20 -15.03 -9.80
CA GLY A 154 -4.19 -14.15 -9.21
C GLY A 154 -5.62 -14.31 -9.75
N ALA A 155 -5.89 -15.36 -10.55
CA ALA A 155 -7.19 -15.59 -11.17
C ALA A 155 -8.21 -16.15 -10.19
N VAL A 156 -7.82 -17.15 -9.40
CA VAL A 156 -8.68 -17.82 -8.42
C VAL A 156 -8.83 -16.98 -7.16
N SER A 157 -7.71 -16.46 -6.63
CA SER A 157 -7.71 -15.65 -5.40
C SER A 157 -8.56 -14.40 -5.55
N ARG A 158 -8.50 -13.71 -6.70
CA ARG A 158 -9.36 -12.57 -6.99
C ARG A 158 -10.84 -12.91 -6.79
N LEU A 159 -11.34 -13.96 -7.44
CA LEU A 159 -12.75 -14.36 -7.36
C LEU A 159 -13.15 -14.80 -5.94
N VAL A 160 -12.28 -15.54 -5.25
CA VAL A 160 -12.53 -15.97 -3.87
C VAL A 160 -12.62 -14.78 -2.93
N LEU A 161 -11.66 -13.85 -3.01
CA LEU A 161 -11.61 -12.68 -2.11
C LEU A 161 -12.75 -11.71 -2.37
N GLU A 162 -13.13 -11.46 -3.63
CA GLU A 162 -14.29 -10.64 -3.96
C GLU A 162 -15.58 -11.21 -3.35
N LYS A 163 -15.84 -12.52 -3.57
CA LYS A 163 -17.02 -13.19 -2.99
C LYS A 163 -17.00 -13.19 -1.46
N LEU A 164 -15.85 -13.42 -0.85
CA LEU A 164 -15.71 -13.38 0.62
C LEU A 164 -15.93 -11.96 1.16
N ARG A 165 -15.45 -10.93 0.47
CA ARG A 165 -15.67 -9.53 0.81
C ARG A 165 -17.17 -9.18 0.78
N GLU A 166 -17.85 -9.49 -0.32
CA GLU A 166 -19.30 -9.28 -0.47
C GLU A 166 -20.09 -9.98 0.63
N GLU A 167 -19.79 -11.27 0.88
CA GLU A 167 -20.42 -12.06 1.91
C GLU A 167 -20.15 -11.54 3.33
N ALA A 168 -18.90 -11.11 3.62
CA ALA A 168 -18.54 -10.54 4.91
C ALA A 168 -19.33 -9.25 5.20
N LEU A 169 -19.37 -8.34 4.22
CA LEU A 169 -20.14 -7.09 4.33
C LEU A 169 -21.65 -7.37 4.50
N ARG A 170 -22.21 -8.28 3.70
CA ARG A 170 -23.62 -8.69 3.79
C ARG A 170 -23.97 -9.31 5.12
N LYS A 171 -23.00 -10.03 5.73
CA LYS A 171 -23.16 -10.67 7.04
C LYS A 171 -22.87 -9.73 8.22
N GLY A 172 -22.52 -8.47 7.97
CA GLY A 172 -22.35 -7.45 8.99
C GLY A 172 -20.95 -7.34 9.57
N HIS A 173 -19.94 -7.91 8.91
CA HIS A 173 -18.55 -7.82 9.39
C HIS A 173 -17.88 -6.52 9.00
N ARG A 174 -16.95 -6.08 9.86
CA ARG A 174 -15.97 -5.06 9.51
C ARG A 174 -14.82 -5.72 8.74
N VAL A 175 -14.56 -5.22 7.52
CA VAL A 175 -13.51 -5.76 6.66
C VAL A 175 -12.44 -4.71 6.37
N ILE A 176 -11.21 -5.17 6.20
CA ILE A 176 -10.13 -4.39 5.61
C ILE A 176 -9.80 -5.05 4.28
N SER A 177 -10.12 -4.36 3.21
CA SER A 177 -9.86 -4.77 1.84
C SER A 177 -8.51 -4.25 1.39
N CYS A 178 -7.64 -5.14 0.92
CA CYS A 178 -6.28 -4.81 0.53
C CYS A 178 -6.11 -5.05 -0.97
N PRO A 179 -6.24 -3.98 -1.80
CA PRO A 179 -6.08 -4.11 -3.24
C PRO A 179 -4.64 -4.41 -3.65
N CYS A 180 -4.49 -4.93 -4.84
CA CYS A 180 -3.19 -5.14 -5.46
C CYS A 180 -2.56 -3.79 -5.81
N PRO A 181 -1.31 -3.50 -5.40
CA PRO A 181 -0.69 -2.21 -5.69
C PRO A 181 -0.44 -1.98 -7.19
N LEU A 182 -0.43 -3.05 -8.00
CA LEU A 182 -0.24 -2.99 -9.44
C LEU A 182 -1.56 -2.81 -10.22
N SER A 183 -2.69 -3.20 -9.62
CA SER A 183 -4.02 -3.15 -10.27
C SER A 183 -5.11 -2.94 -9.22
N PRO A 184 -5.11 -1.80 -8.52
CA PRO A 184 -5.96 -1.60 -7.34
C PRO A 184 -7.46 -1.61 -7.67
N GLU A 185 -7.84 -1.17 -8.86
CA GLU A 185 -9.24 -1.14 -9.33
C GLU A 185 -9.78 -2.53 -9.73
N GLU A 186 -8.87 -3.46 -10.11
CA GLU A 186 -9.28 -4.73 -10.71
C GLU A 186 -9.08 -5.95 -9.81
N LYS A 187 -8.26 -5.84 -8.77
CA LYS A 187 -7.84 -7.01 -7.99
C LYS A 187 -7.68 -6.72 -6.52
N LEU A 188 -8.35 -7.52 -5.71
CA LEU A 188 -8.11 -7.62 -4.27
C LEU A 188 -7.03 -8.68 -4.03
N ASP A 189 -5.97 -8.34 -3.28
CA ASP A 189 -4.90 -9.27 -2.92
C ASP A 189 -5.10 -9.90 -1.54
N HIS A 190 -5.66 -9.14 -0.59
CA HIS A 190 -5.91 -9.65 0.76
C HIS A 190 -7.22 -9.12 1.32
N LEU A 191 -7.82 -9.88 2.24
CA LEU A 191 -9.02 -9.53 2.98
C LEU A 191 -8.80 -9.84 4.45
N LEU A 192 -8.89 -8.82 5.31
CA LEU A 192 -8.73 -8.97 6.74
C LEU A 192 -10.07 -8.75 7.44
N LEU A 193 -10.33 -9.54 8.45
CA LEU A 193 -11.52 -9.46 9.30
C LEU A 193 -11.06 -9.34 10.76
N PRO A 194 -10.77 -8.12 11.24
CA PRO A 194 -10.15 -7.89 12.54
C PRO A 194 -10.97 -8.46 13.70
N ASP A 195 -12.29 -8.31 13.65
CA ASP A 195 -13.18 -8.77 14.71
C ASP A 195 -13.24 -10.30 14.85
N LEU A 196 -12.86 -11.03 13.80
CA LEU A 196 -12.73 -12.48 13.79
C LEU A 196 -11.30 -12.98 14.03
N GLY A 197 -10.34 -12.08 14.12
CA GLY A 197 -8.92 -12.45 14.15
C GLY A 197 -8.48 -13.23 12.91
N LEU A 198 -9.07 -12.96 11.72
CA LEU A 198 -8.96 -13.76 10.51
C LEU A 198 -8.41 -12.95 9.35
N ALA A 199 -7.51 -13.56 8.55
CA ALA A 199 -7.04 -13.01 7.29
C ALA A 199 -7.11 -14.07 6.17
N PHE A 200 -7.52 -13.61 4.98
CA PHE A 200 -7.32 -14.32 3.72
C PHE A 200 -6.27 -13.55 2.93
N VAL A 201 -5.16 -14.19 2.59
CA VAL A 201 -4.04 -13.55 1.91
C VAL A 201 -3.66 -14.31 0.65
N THR A 202 -3.31 -13.60 -0.42
CA THR A 202 -2.76 -14.20 -1.63
C THR A 202 -1.24 -14.30 -1.49
N ASP A 203 -0.70 -15.46 -1.87
CA ASP A 203 0.74 -15.76 -1.94
C ASP A 203 1.12 -16.11 -3.36
N ASN A 204 2.14 -15.41 -3.89
CA ASN A 204 2.67 -15.66 -5.24
C ASN A 204 4.13 -15.18 -5.34
N SER A 205 4.74 -15.33 -6.53
CA SER A 205 6.15 -14.96 -6.76
C SER A 205 6.43 -13.44 -6.79
N TRP A 206 5.39 -12.60 -6.76
CA TRP A 206 5.52 -11.13 -6.73
C TRP A 206 5.54 -10.58 -5.31
N HIS A 207 4.67 -11.11 -4.45
CA HIS A 207 4.60 -10.79 -3.03
C HIS A 207 4.45 -12.07 -2.21
N PRO A 208 5.54 -12.73 -1.87
CA PRO A 208 5.50 -13.95 -1.06
C PRO A 208 4.96 -13.64 0.35
N MET A 209 3.86 -14.33 0.70
CA MET A 209 3.17 -14.21 1.98
C MET A 209 3.30 -15.53 2.77
N GLU A 210 4.43 -15.68 3.46
CA GLU A 210 4.72 -16.86 4.27
C GLU A 210 4.30 -16.67 5.72
N PHE A 211 3.40 -17.55 6.16
CA PHE A 211 2.94 -17.61 7.54
C PHE A 211 3.06 -19.06 8.06
N PRO A 212 3.96 -19.34 8.99
CA PRO A 212 4.08 -20.65 9.60
C PRO A 212 2.76 -21.08 10.27
N GLY A 213 2.34 -22.32 10.04
CA GLY A 213 1.10 -22.86 10.57
C GLY A 213 -0.20 -22.40 9.88
N ALA A 214 -0.13 -21.51 8.90
CA ALA A 214 -1.31 -21.06 8.16
C ALA A 214 -1.91 -22.16 7.29
N ARG A 215 -3.24 -22.16 7.17
CA ARG A 215 -3.95 -23.01 6.21
C ARG A 215 -3.65 -22.56 4.80
N ARG A 216 -3.08 -23.43 3.95
CA ARG A 216 -2.73 -23.14 2.56
C ARG A 216 -3.72 -23.80 1.59
N ILE A 217 -4.20 -23.02 0.61
CA ILE A 217 -5.07 -23.48 -0.47
C ILE A 217 -4.33 -23.30 -1.79
N ARG A 218 -3.99 -24.40 -2.44
CA ARG A 218 -3.31 -24.40 -3.74
C ARG A 218 -4.31 -24.09 -4.86
N CYS A 219 -4.30 -22.88 -5.39
CA CYS A 219 -5.28 -22.41 -6.37
C CYS A 219 -5.12 -23.09 -7.76
N ARG A 220 -3.93 -23.57 -8.09
CA ARG A 220 -3.67 -24.29 -9.34
C ARG A 220 -4.57 -25.52 -9.56
N ARG A 221 -5.13 -26.11 -8.49
CA ARG A 221 -6.06 -27.25 -8.58
C ARG A 221 -7.43 -26.92 -9.22
N PHE A 222 -7.75 -25.64 -9.38
CA PHE A 222 -8.98 -25.14 -9.97
C PHE A 222 -8.82 -24.79 -11.44
N ALA A 223 -7.63 -24.94 -12.01
CA ALA A 223 -7.36 -24.67 -13.41
C ALA A 223 -7.21 -25.96 -14.20
N ASP A 224 -7.70 -25.93 -15.44
CA ASP A 224 -7.45 -26.96 -16.44
C ASP A 224 -5.96 -26.93 -16.83
N ARG A 225 -5.30 -28.07 -16.65
CA ARG A 225 -3.85 -28.21 -16.90
C ARG A 225 -3.50 -28.15 -18.39
N ALA A 226 -4.37 -28.67 -19.26
CA ALA A 226 -4.12 -28.69 -20.70
C ALA A 226 -4.26 -27.27 -21.28
N LEU A 227 -5.29 -26.53 -20.87
CA LEU A 227 -5.48 -25.14 -21.27
C LEU A 227 -4.37 -24.24 -20.75
N LEU A 228 -3.94 -24.40 -19.48
CA LEU A 228 -2.79 -23.67 -18.95
C LEU A 228 -1.49 -23.99 -19.69
N ALA A 229 -1.30 -25.25 -20.11
CA ALA A 229 -0.12 -25.64 -20.88
C ALA A 229 -0.13 -25.00 -22.28
N ALA A 230 -1.29 -24.90 -22.93
CA ALA A 230 -1.43 -24.18 -24.19
C ALA A 230 -1.09 -22.70 -24.10
N CYS A 231 -1.43 -22.06 -22.97
CA CYS A 231 -1.12 -20.64 -22.72
C CYS A 231 0.31 -20.39 -22.19
N ARG A 232 1.12 -21.44 -21.96
CA ARG A 232 2.42 -21.33 -21.23
C ARG A 232 3.38 -20.31 -21.81
N VAL A 233 3.49 -20.22 -23.13
CA VAL A 233 4.41 -19.29 -23.81
C VAL A 233 4.03 -17.84 -23.50
N ARG A 234 2.73 -17.50 -23.68
CA ARG A 234 2.17 -16.17 -23.37
C ARG A 234 2.35 -15.83 -21.90
N LEU A 235 1.91 -16.70 -20.99
CA LEU A 235 2.03 -16.51 -19.54
C LEU A 235 3.49 -16.33 -19.09
N GLY A 236 4.42 -17.03 -19.74
CA GLY A 236 5.85 -16.90 -19.49
C GLY A 236 6.43 -15.62 -20.03
N PHE A 237 6.01 -15.15 -21.19
CA PHE A 237 6.40 -13.85 -21.75
C PHE A 237 5.95 -12.72 -20.83
N ASP A 238 4.66 -12.66 -20.50
CA ASP A 238 4.10 -11.62 -19.63
C ASP A 238 4.84 -11.53 -18.30
N LYS A 239 5.15 -12.70 -17.70
CA LYS A 239 5.88 -12.73 -16.44
C LYS A 239 7.28 -12.13 -16.56
N ARG A 240 8.03 -12.48 -17.61
CA ARG A 240 9.39 -11.96 -17.80
C ARG A 240 9.39 -10.47 -18.10
N ALA A 241 8.54 -10.03 -19.03
CA ALA A 241 8.43 -8.63 -19.41
C ALA A 241 7.97 -7.75 -18.23
N ALA A 242 6.95 -8.19 -17.47
CA ALA A 242 6.51 -7.48 -16.28
C ALA A 242 7.61 -7.40 -15.22
N ARG A 243 8.42 -8.46 -15.04
CA ARG A 243 9.55 -8.45 -14.11
C ARG A 243 10.58 -7.39 -14.49
N SER A 244 11.00 -7.35 -15.75
CA SER A 244 11.96 -6.35 -16.23
C SER A 244 11.43 -4.93 -16.06
N LEU A 245 10.13 -4.70 -16.32
CA LEU A 245 9.50 -3.40 -16.09
C LEU A 245 9.42 -3.01 -14.61
N LEU A 246 9.20 -3.95 -13.72
CA LEU A 246 9.21 -3.70 -12.27
C LEU A 246 10.62 -3.43 -11.74
N GLU A 247 11.64 -4.10 -12.29
CA GLU A 247 13.04 -3.82 -12.00
C GLU A 247 13.43 -2.40 -12.44
N GLU A 248 13.00 -1.99 -13.64
CA GLU A 248 13.14 -0.60 -14.12
C GLU A 248 12.39 0.40 -13.26
N THR A 249 11.17 0.08 -12.83
CA THR A 249 10.40 0.91 -11.88
C THR A 249 11.20 1.15 -10.61
N SER A 250 11.73 0.08 -10.01
CA SER A 250 12.54 0.19 -8.79
C SER A 250 13.85 0.94 -9.00
N ALA A 251 14.47 0.81 -10.18
CA ALA A 251 15.66 1.59 -10.54
C ALA A 251 15.35 3.08 -10.62
N ALA A 252 14.30 3.46 -11.36
CA ALA A 252 13.86 4.85 -11.46
C ALA A 252 13.46 5.45 -10.10
N GLN A 253 12.84 4.65 -9.22
CA GLN A 253 12.53 5.09 -7.85
C GLN A 253 13.80 5.28 -7.00
N ARG A 254 14.85 4.45 -7.16
CA ARG A 254 16.14 4.69 -6.50
C ARG A 254 16.80 5.98 -6.96
N ASP A 255 16.80 6.22 -8.27
CA ASP A 255 17.32 7.47 -8.83
C ASP A 255 16.54 8.68 -8.30
N ALA A 256 15.21 8.57 -8.25
CA ALA A 256 14.36 9.62 -7.67
C ALA A 256 14.68 9.86 -6.18
N ALA A 257 14.86 8.82 -5.38
CA ALA A 257 15.23 8.96 -3.97
C ALA A 257 16.60 9.65 -3.80
N GLN A 258 17.59 9.31 -4.65
CA GLN A 258 18.88 9.99 -4.63
C GLN A 258 18.74 11.48 -4.98
N ILE A 259 17.96 11.83 -6.01
CA ILE A 259 17.71 13.22 -6.38
C ILE A 259 16.95 13.95 -5.27
N HIS A 260 16.02 13.29 -4.60
CA HIS A 260 15.29 13.85 -3.46
C HIS A 260 16.25 14.20 -2.32
N SER A 261 17.20 13.34 -1.98
CA SER A 261 18.23 13.65 -0.97
C SER A 261 19.12 14.83 -1.37
N GLU A 262 19.45 14.97 -2.67
CA GLU A 262 20.16 16.15 -3.18
C GLU A 262 19.31 17.44 -3.03
N LEU A 263 17.99 17.33 -3.22
CA LEU A 263 17.04 18.42 -3.04
C LEU A 263 16.92 18.81 -1.56
N GLU A 264 16.77 17.84 -0.66
CA GLU A 264 16.75 18.05 0.79
C GLU A 264 18.02 18.76 1.27
N ALA A 265 19.18 18.37 0.76
CA ALA A 265 20.45 19.03 1.08
C ALA A 265 20.50 20.51 0.66
N CYS A 266 19.67 20.95 -0.28
CA CYS A 266 19.52 22.36 -0.62
C CYS A 266 18.61 23.11 0.38
N TYR A 267 17.59 22.42 0.92
CA TYR A 267 16.63 23.02 1.86
C TYR A 267 17.13 22.99 3.33
N HIS A 268 17.77 21.89 3.74
CA HIS A 268 18.17 21.67 5.13
C HIS A 268 18.92 22.85 5.78
N PRO A 269 19.92 23.48 5.13
CA PRO A 269 20.62 24.65 5.70
C PRO A 269 19.75 25.89 5.82
N CYS A 270 18.60 25.92 5.14
CA CYS A 270 17.68 27.05 5.10
C CYS A 270 16.52 26.93 6.07
N VAL A 271 16.42 25.82 6.83
CA VAL A 271 15.34 25.57 7.79
C VAL A 271 15.78 26.00 9.19
N ASP A 272 14.96 26.83 9.83
CA ASP A 272 15.09 27.12 11.28
C ASP A 272 14.37 26.03 12.09
N PHE A 273 15.10 24.98 12.45
CA PHE A 273 14.56 23.86 13.23
C PHE A 273 14.07 24.26 14.63
N ALA A 274 14.59 25.33 15.22
CA ALA A 274 14.09 25.83 16.50
C ALA A 274 12.68 26.43 16.36
N GLN A 275 12.38 27.04 15.22
CA GLN A 275 11.02 27.49 14.90
C GLN A 275 10.11 26.30 14.56
N VAL A 276 10.58 25.29 13.83
CA VAL A 276 9.84 24.06 13.56
C VAL A 276 9.41 23.40 14.88
N GLU A 277 10.32 23.26 15.84
CA GLU A 277 10.02 22.72 17.16
C GLU A 277 8.92 23.52 17.88
N LYS A 278 8.98 24.85 17.84
CA LYS A 278 7.94 25.71 18.43
C LYS A 278 6.56 25.50 17.76
N VAL A 279 6.55 25.32 16.43
CA VAL A 279 5.31 25.00 15.68
C VAL A 279 4.77 23.66 16.12
N TRP A 280 5.63 22.65 16.23
CA TRP A 280 5.24 21.32 16.71
C TRP A 280 4.65 21.37 18.12
N GLN A 281 5.35 21.96 19.08
CA GLN A 281 4.88 22.06 20.48
C GLN A 281 3.52 22.74 20.58
N ARG A 282 3.32 23.86 19.86
CA ARG A 282 2.06 24.59 19.80
C ARG A 282 0.94 23.72 19.18
N THR A 283 1.25 23.02 18.11
CA THR A 283 0.31 22.14 17.42
C THR A 283 -0.08 20.95 18.28
N ALA A 284 0.89 20.28 18.90
CA ALA A 284 0.67 19.14 19.78
C ALA A 284 -0.19 19.52 21.00
N ALA A 285 0.06 20.70 21.61
CA ALA A 285 -0.75 21.21 22.70
C ALA A 285 -2.20 21.50 22.27
N GLN A 286 -2.39 22.13 21.09
CA GLN A 286 -3.73 22.41 20.53
C GLN A 286 -4.52 21.15 20.20
N LEU A 287 -3.85 20.07 19.84
CA LEU A 287 -4.45 18.79 19.50
C LEU A 287 -4.60 17.84 20.70
N GLY A 288 -4.13 18.26 21.89
CA GLY A 288 -4.17 17.41 23.09
C GLY A 288 -3.27 16.18 22.99
N LEU A 289 -2.17 16.25 22.22
CA LEU A 289 -1.22 15.17 22.03
C LEU A 289 -0.07 15.17 23.04
N CYS A 290 0.12 16.26 23.79
CA CYS A 290 1.07 16.33 24.88
C CYS A 290 0.43 15.80 26.16
N SER A 291 0.87 14.62 26.65
CA SER A 291 0.69 14.28 28.06
C SER A 291 1.74 15.05 28.87
N GLU A 292 1.38 15.58 30.03
CA GLU A 292 2.26 16.37 30.94
C GLU A 292 3.50 15.62 31.49
N SER A 293 3.90 14.48 30.93
CA SER A 293 4.93 13.60 31.48
C SER A 293 5.97 13.05 30.49
N ALA A 294 6.28 13.75 29.40
CA ALA A 294 7.44 13.38 28.59
C ALA A 294 8.56 14.41 28.77
N LYS A 295 9.42 14.22 29.77
CA LYS A 295 10.74 14.85 29.79
C LYS A 295 11.52 14.41 28.55
N PRO A 296 12.21 15.31 27.84
CA PRO A 296 13.03 14.92 26.70
C PRO A 296 14.12 13.93 27.16
N GLY A 297 14.15 12.75 26.57
CA GLY A 297 15.28 11.84 26.68
C GLY A 297 16.52 12.47 26.08
N PRO A 298 17.73 12.11 26.58
CA PRO A 298 18.97 12.67 26.08
C PRO A 298 19.15 12.32 24.59
N ALA A 299 19.58 13.32 23.80
CA ALA A 299 19.97 13.15 22.41
C ALA A 299 21.04 12.04 22.32
N ALA A 300 20.77 11.05 21.46
CA ALA A 300 21.77 10.04 21.11
C ALA A 300 22.89 10.68 20.27
N PRO A 301 24.15 10.20 20.44
CA PRO A 301 25.35 10.79 19.83
C PRO A 301 25.39 10.58 18.31
#